data_473da9fdef56480bb1facc07aa1f34a0
#
_entry.id   473da9fdef56480bb1facc07aa1f34a0
#
_cell.length_a   1.000
_cell.length_b   1.000
_cell.length_c   1.000
_cell.angle_alpha   90.00
_cell.angle_beta   90.00
_cell.angle_gamma   90.00
#
_symmetry.space_group_name_H-M   'P 1'
#
loop_
_entity.id
_entity.type
_entity.pdbx_description
1 polymer ?
#
loop_
_entity_poly.entity_id
_entity_poly.type
_entity_poly.pdbx_seq_one_letter_code
_entity_poly.pdbx_strand_id
1 'polypeptide(L)'
;VYSERPSHAVPGATVWHTVRSSDGTVLPDGCMDLVWRDGAVLVAGPDTGPFTVTASTQPGVGVRFPPGLLPHLLGVPAAHLRDQRVPLDDVVSRRPAAALSALDPPGAAAAFETFAVRRLADVGLPDHAVTVAARLLGTGVPVAGVAEATGLSARALHRLGNRSFGYGPKTLAGILRLARARELAGQGLPSAAVAAECGYVDQGHLIRESRRITGRPFGELRQDGNAANRSTPLPSGSVTVA
;
A
#
# COMPACT_ATOMS: atom_id res chain seq x y z
N VAL A 1 -15.33 1.38 -13.89
CA VAL A 1 -15.03 2.74 -13.41
C VAL A 1 -14.25 2.63 -12.11
N TYR A 2 -13.18 3.45 -11.95
CA TYR A 2 -12.40 3.58 -10.73
C TYR A 2 -12.31 5.07 -10.35
N SER A 3 -12.44 5.36 -9.06
CA SER A 3 -12.21 6.69 -8.50
C SER A 3 -11.51 6.58 -7.15
N GLU A 4 -10.71 7.60 -6.80
CA GLU A 4 -10.05 7.68 -5.51
C GLU A 4 -10.01 9.12 -5.00
N ARG A 5 -9.94 9.26 -3.68
CA ARG A 5 -9.71 10.53 -2.99
C ARG A 5 -8.82 10.32 -1.75
N PRO A 6 -8.03 11.30 -1.33
CA PRO A 6 -7.40 11.25 -0.01
C PRO A 6 -8.44 11.06 1.10
N SER A 7 -8.08 10.32 2.15
CA SER A 7 -8.87 10.29 3.37
C SER A 7 -8.72 11.62 4.11
N HIS A 8 -9.84 12.18 4.57
CA HIS A 8 -9.82 13.37 5.43
C HIS A 8 -9.62 13.02 6.91
N ALA A 9 -9.87 11.79 7.28
CA ALA A 9 -9.84 11.33 8.67
C ALA A 9 -8.52 10.62 9.03
N VAL A 10 -7.86 9.98 8.06
CA VAL A 10 -6.66 9.17 8.28
C VAL A 10 -5.53 9.70 7.37
N PRO A 11 -4.53 10.40 7.94
CA PRO A 11 -3.44 10.97 7.15
C PRO A 11 -2.71 9.91 6.31
N GLY A 12 -2.51 10.22 5.02
CA GLY A 12 -1.82 9.34 4.07
C GLY A 12 -2.65 8.16 3.57
N ALA A 13 -3.88 7.97 4.05
CA ALA A 13 -4.77 6.96 3.51
C ALA A 13 -5.56 7.49 2.30
N THR A 14 -6.00 6.56 1.44
CA THR A 14 -6.77 6.86 0.23
C THR A 14 -8.05 6.02 0.23
N VAL A 15 -9.19 6.68 0.08
CA VAL A 15 -10.48 6.03 -0.17
C VAL A 15 -10.63 5.79 -1.65
N TRP A 16 -11.00 4.58 -2.05
CA TRP A 16 -11.23 4.23 -3.44
C TRP A 16 -12.56 3.50 -3.66
N HIS A 17 -13.12 3.67 -4.86
CA HIS A 17 -14.33 2.99 -5.31
C HIS A 17 -14.06 2.38 -6.68
N THR A 18 -14.61 1.20 -6.91
CA THR A 18 -14.48 0.54 -8.22
C THR A 18 -15.74 -0.23 -8.61
N VAL A 19 -16.06 -0.20 -9.91
CA VAL A 19 -16.96 -1.14 -10.57
C VAL A 19 -16.21 -1.69 -11.77
N ARG A 20 -16.01 -3.00 -11.83
CA ARG A 20 -15.20 -3.67 -12.86
C ARG A 20 -16.04 -4.55 -13.74
N SER A 21 -16.10 -4.22 -15.01
CA SER A 21 -16.73 -5.05 -16.06
C SER A 21 -15.82 -6.15 -16.61
N SER A 22 -14.54 -6.13 -16.28
CA SER A 22 -13.53 -7.11 -16.69
C SER A 22 -12.54 -7.39 -15.57
N ASP A 23 -11.85 -8.51 -15.66
CA ASP A 23 -10.75 -8.83 -14.78
C ASP A 23 -9.67 -7.74 -14.79
N GLY A 24 -8.99 -7.57 -13.72
CA GLY A 24 -7.93 -6.58 -13.59
C GLY A 24 -6.80 -7.05 -12.68
N THR A 25 -5.68 -6.36 -12.76
CA THR A 25 -4.51 -6.67 -11.96
C THR A 25 -4.22 -5.53 -11.01
N VAL A 26 -4.08 -5.84 -9.72
CA VAL A 26 -3.53 -4.93 -8.70
C VAL A 26 -2.05 -5.25 -8.58
N LEU A 27 -1.22 -4.21 -8.67
CA LEU A 27 0.23 -4.34 -8.55
C LEU A 27 0.67 -3.98 -7.13
N PRO A 28 1.79 -4.55 -6.65
CA PRO A 28 2.36 -4.17 -5.36
C PRO A 28 2.65 -2.67 -5.28
N ASP A 29 2.24 -2.04 -4.19
CA ASP A 29 2.47 -0.62 -3.89
C ASP A 29 2.99 -0.39 -2.46
N GLY A 30 3.16 -1.46 -1.70
CA GLY A 30 3.61 -1.41 -0.30
C GLY A 30 2.51 -1.13 0.71
N CYS A 31 1.29 -0.91 0.26
CA CYS A 31 0.12 -0.62 1.07
C CYS A 31 -0.67 -1.88 1.46
N MET A 32 -1.62 -1.69 2.35
CA MET A 32 -2.66 -2.65 2.70
C MET A 32 -4.00 -1.96 2.68
N ASP A 33 -5.07 -2.70 2.31
CA ASP A 33 -6.41 -2.15 2.20
C ASP A 33 -7.40 -2.87 3.15
N LEU A 34 -8.38 -2.12 3.68
CA LEU A 34 -9.67 -2.66 4.04
C LEU A 34 -10.60 -2.55 2.82
N VAL A 35 -11.20 -3.65 2.45
CA VAL A 35 -12.01 -3.75 1.23
C VAL A 35 -13.39 -4.27 1.59
N TRP A 36 -14.42 -3.53 1.23
CA TRP A 36 -15.81 -4.03 1.21
C TRP A 36 -16.13 -4.50 -0.21
N ARG A 37 -16.55 -5.73 -0.34
CA ARG A 37 -16.96 -6.32 -1.61
C ARG A 37 -17.96 -7.46 -1.37
N ASP A 38 -19.04 -7.48 -2.13
CA ASP A 38 -20.04 -8.56 -2.12
C ASP A 38 -20.59 -8.90 -0.72
N GLY A 39 -20.79 -7.87 0.14
CA GLY A 39 -21.28 -8.03 1.52
C GLY A 39 -20.24 -8.50 2.53
N ALA A 40 -18.97 -8.60 2.14
CA ALA A 40 -17.88 -9.01 3.02
C ALA A 40 -16.83 -7.90 3.16
N VAL A 41 -16.19 -7.86 4.33
CA VAL A 41 -15.01 -7.01 4.56
C VAL A 41 -13.77 -7.87 4.58
N LEU A 42 -12.83 -7.52 3.72
CA LEU A 42 -11.55 -8.21 3.59
C LEU A 42 -10.41 -7.29 4.01
N VAL A 43 -9.38 -7.86 4.59
CA VAL A 43 -8.06 -7.26 4.70
C VAL A 43 -7.24 -7.73 3.50
N ALA A 44 -6.88 -6.79 2.64
CA ALA A 44 -5.93 -7.05 1.56
C ALA A 44 -4.52 -6.82 2.10
N GLY A 45 -3.73 -7.86 2.14
CA GLY A 45 -2.36 -7.84 2.65
C GLY A 45 -1.38 -7.16 1.71
N PRO A 46 -0.15 -6.93 2.16
CA PRO A 46 0.87 -6.37 1.30
C PRO A 46 1.31 -7.41 0.27
N ASP A 47 1.22 -7.04 -1.00
CA ASP A 47 1.55 -7.94 -2.09
C ASP A 47 3.04 -7.90 -2.46
N THR A 48 3.61 -9.06 -2.80
CA THR A 48 4.96 -9.18 -3.37
C THR A 48 4.95 -9.35 -4.89
N GLY A 49 3.79 -9.68 -5.45
CA GLY A 49 3.54 -9.86 -6.88
C GLY A 49 2.16 -9.32 -7.30
N PRO A 50 1.81 -9.44 -8.58
CA PRO A 50 0.52 -9.00 -9.09
C PRO A 50 -0.61 -9.86 -8.52
N PHE A 51 -1.72 -9.21 -8.15
CA PHE A 51 -2.93 -9.88 -7.71
C PHE A 51 -4.05 -9.69 -8.74
N THR A 52 -4.63 -10.79 -9.22
CA THR A 52 -5.76 -10.73 -10.16
C THR A 52 -7.07 -10.54 -9.41
N VAL A 53 -7.81 -9.51 -9.79
CA VAL A 53 -9.17 -9.24 -9.29
C VAL A 53 -10.15 -9.58 -10.38
N THR A 54 -11.09 -10.49 -10.10
CA THR A 54 -12.15 -10.88 -11.03
C THR A 54 -13.14 -9.74 -11.27
N ALA A 55 -13.77 -9.75 -12.45
CA ALA A 55 -14.86 -8.85 -12.77
C ALA A 55 -16.01 -9.00 -11.75
N SER A 56 -16.66 -7.88 -11.44
CA SER A 56 -17.89 -7.85 -10.64
C SER A 56 -18.74 -6.67 -11.07
N THR A 57 -20.04 -6.91 -11.18
CA THR A 57 -21.01 -5.85 -11.40
C THR A 57 -21.33 -5.07 -10.12
N GLN A 58 -20.99 -5.65 -8.96
CA GLN A 58 -21.15 -5.00 -7.68
C GLN A 58 -20.02 -3.99 -7.42
N PRO A 59 -20.32 -2.85 -6.81
CA PRO A 59 -19.30 -1.90 -6.43
C PRO A 59 -18.37 -2.49 -5.37
N GLY A 60 -17.06 -2.24 -5.51
CA GLY A 60 -16.08 -2.44 -4.47
C GLY A 60 -15.69 -1.10 -3.87
N VAL A 61 -15.51 -1.04 -2.58
CA VAL A 61 -15.08 0.14 -1.82
C VAL A 61 -13.94 -0.24 -0.90
N GLY A 62 -12.95 0.61 -0.79
CA GLY A 62 -11.86 0.35 0.14
C GLY A 62 -11.17 1.60 0.64
N VAL A 63 -10.42 1.40 1.71
CA VAL A 63 -9.44 2.36 2.22
C VAL A 63 -8.07 1.72 2.16
N ARG A 64 -7.19 2.34 1.40
CA ARG A 64 -5.78 2.00 1.31
C ARG A 64 -5.01 2.75 2.37
N PHE A 65 -4.26 2.03 3.15
CA PHE A 65 -3.43 2.57 4.23
C PHE A 65 -1.96 2.62 3.82
N PRO A 66 -1.23 3.67 4.19
CA PRO A 66 0.20 3.75 3.90
C PRO A 66 0.97 2.59 4.57
N PRO A 67 2.17 2.25 4.06
CA PRO A 67 2.96 1.14 4.58
C PRO A 67 3.13 1.19 6.09
N GLY A 68 2.79 0.09 6.76
CA GLY A 68 2.93 -0.08 8.21
C GLY A 68 1.74 0.37 9.06
N LEU A 69 0.77 1.13 8.51
CA LEU A 69 -0.34 1.63 9.32
C LEU A 69 -1.39 0.55 9.59
N LEU A 70 -1.94 -0.12 8.58
CA LEU A 70 -3.03 -1.08 8.81
C LEU A 70 -2.64 -2.25 9.72
N PRO A 71 -1.48 -2.91 9.59
CA PRO A 71 -1.08 -3.98 10.51
C PRO A 71 -0.93 -3.48 11.96
N HIS A 72 -0.50 -2.22 12.17
CA HIS A 72 -0.46 -1.60 13.48
C HIS A 72 -1.87 -1.45 14.07
N LEU A 73 -2.83 -0.94 13.29
CA LEU A 73 -4.23 -0.80 13.71
C LEU A 73 -4.89 -2.14 14.02
N LEU A 74 -4.58 -3.18 13.25
CA LEU A 74 -5.12 -4.54 13.45
C LEU A 74 -4.43 -5.28 14.59
N GLY A 75 -3.22 -4.86 15.00
CA GLY A 75 -2.43 -5.52 16.05
C GLY A 75 -1.79 -6.83 15.59
N VAL A 76 -1.62 -7.04 14.27
CA VAL A 76 -1.06 -8.27 13.70
C VAL A 76 0.16 -7.97 12.83
N PRO A 77 1.16 -8.86 12.79
CA PRO A 77 2.29 -8.70 11.88
C PRO A 77 1.83 -8.77 10.42
N ALA A 78 2.25 -7.78 9.61
CA ALA A 78 1.93 -7.73 8.18
C ALA A 78 2.38 -8.99 7.42
N ALA A 79 3.45 -9.64 7.88
CA ALA A 79 3.94 -10.89 7.27
C ALA A 79 2.93 -12.04 7.31
N HIS A 80 1.99 -12.03 8.26
CA HIS A 80 0.93 -13.03 8.34
C HIS A 80 -0.17 -12.81 7.31
N LEU A 81 -0.24 -11.62 6.74
CA LEU A 81 -1.25 -11.21 5.75
C LEU A 81 -0.67 -11.06 4.34
N ARG A 82 0.65 -11.33 4.19
CA ARG A 82 1.35 -11.15 2.92
C ARG A 82 0.78 -12.04 1.81
N ASP A 83 0.52 -11.42 0.67
CA ASP A 83 -0.05 -12.06 -0.53
C ASP A 83 -1.43 -12.70 -0.28
N GLN A 84 -2.19 -12.19 0.71
CA GLN A 84 -3.48 -12.76 1.11
C GLN A 84 -4.61 -11.74 1.05
N ARG A 85 -5.82 -12.27 0.97
CA ARG A 85 -7.10 -11.55 1.15
C ARG A 85 -7.88 -12.33 2.21
N VAL A 86 -7.91 -11.79 3.42
CA VAL A 86 -8.42 -12.49 4.60
C VAL A 86 -9.68 -11.78 5.10
N PRO A 87 -10.76 -12.50 5.44
CA PRO A 87 -11.90 -11.90 6.09
C PRO A 87 -11.47 -11.13 7.35
N LEU A 88 -12.03 -9.93 7.55
CA LEU A 88 -11.67 -9.12 8.71
C LEU A 88 -11.97 -9.84 10.04
N ASP A 89 -13.01 -10.67 10.06
CA ASP A 89 -13.43 -11.48 11.22
C ASP A 89 -12.36 -12.48 11.66
N ASP A 90 -11.50 -12.90 10.74
CA ASP A 90 -10.40 -13.83 11.03
C ASP A 90 -9.16 -13.09 11.60
N VAL A 91 -9.13 -11.77 11.46
CA VAL A 91 -7.98 -10.95 11.87
C VAL A 91 -8.24 -10.21 13.17
N VAL A 92 -9.48 -9.73 13.38
CA VAL A 92 -9.87 -8.99 14.59
C VAL A 92 -11.07 -9.65 15.25
N SER A 93 -11.34 -9.28 16.52
CA SER A 93 -12.51 -9.79 17.22
C SER A 93 -13.81 -9.50 16.45
N ARG A 94 -14.79 -10.42 16.50
CA ARG A 94 -16.02 -10.39 15.71
C ARG A 94 -16.86 -9.10 15.81
N ARG A 95 -16.82 -8.37 16.94
CA ARG A 95 -17.66 -7.17 17.14
C ARG A 95 -17.40 -6.02 16.14
N PRO A 96 -16.13 -5.56 15.93
CA PRO A 96 -15.87 -4.52 14.94
C PRO A 96 -16.14 -4.99 13.50
N ALA A 97 -15.82 -6.25 13.21
CA ALA A 97 -15.96 -6.82 11.89
C ALA A 97 -17.43 -6.95 11.45
N ALA A 98 -18.31 -7.48 12.31
CA ALA A 98 -19.73 -7.60 12.02
C ALA A 98 -20.42 -6.24 11.77
N ALA A 99 -20.02 -5.19 12.52
CA ALA A 99 -20.53 -3.84 12.30
C ALA A 99 -20.11 -3.25 10.94
N LEU A 100 -18.92 -3.62 10.44
CA LEU A 100 -18.41 -3.18 9.15
C LEU A 100 -19.00 -3.99 7.99
N SER A 101 -19.26 -5.28 8.18
CA SER A 101 -19.82 -6.15 7.15
C SER A 101 -21.32 -5.90 6.87
N ALA A 102 -22.05 -5.34 7.84
CA ALA A 102 -23.49 -5.01 7.69
C ALA A 102 -23.75 -3.72 6.90
N LEU A 103 -22.69 -3.07 6.38
CA LEU A 103 -22.79 -1.80 5.67
C LEU A 103 -23.11 -1.99 4.19
N ASP A 104 -23.72 -0.97 3.61
CA ASP A 104 -23.81 -0.79 2.18
C ASP A 104 -22.53 -0.14 1.62
N PRO A 105 -22.27 -0.20 0.30
CA PRO A 105 -21.07 0.37 -0.30
C PRO A 105 -20.84 1.85 0.03
N PRO A 106 -21.85 2.75 0.00
CA PRO A 106 -21.65 4.15 0.36
C PRO A 106 -21.20 4.36 1.82
N GLY A 107 -21.67 3.53 2.74
CA GLY A 107 -21.33 3.61 4.16
C GLY A 107 -19.97 3.01 4.51
N ALA A 108 -19.49 2.05 3.72
CA ALA A 108 -18.30 1.27 4.03
C ALA A 108 -17.05 2.14 4.16
N ALA A 109 -16.83 3.10 3.27
CA ALA A 109 -15.66 3.97 3.32
C ALA A 109 -15.60 4.79 4.62
N ALA A 110 -16.69 5.44 4.98
CA ALA A 110 -16.77 6.23 6.21
C ALA A 110 -16.62 5.36 7.47
N ALA A 111 -17.12 4.13 7.43
CA ALA A 111 -16.95 3.18 8.52
C ALA A 111 -15.51 2.71 8.67
N PHE A 112 -14.79 2.49 7.57
CA PHE A 112 -13.35 2.15 7.60
C PHE A 112 -12.51 3.30 8.13
N GLU A 113 -12.80 4.55 7.71
CA GLU A 113 -12.15 5.74 8.25
C GLU A 113 -12.45 5.86 9.76
N THR A 114 -13.69 5.68 10.18
CA THR A 114 -14.09 5.70 11.60
C THR A 114 -13.40 4.60 12.41
N PHE A 115 -13.36 3.38 11.88
CA PHE A 115 -12.63 2.26 12.49
C PHE A 115 -11.15 2.62 12.70
N ALA A 116 -10.50 3.14 11.66
CA ALA A 116 -9.09 3.49 11.74
C ALA A 116 -8.82 4.60 12.77
N VAL A 117 -9.66 5.65 12.83
CA VAL A 117 -9.55 6.74 13.81
C VAL A 117 -9.71 6.22 15.24
N ARG A 118 -10.70 5.36 15.48
CA ARG A 118 -10.90 4.75 16.81
C ARG A 118 -9.71 3.89 17.20
N ARG A 119 -9.22 3.07 16.27
CA ARG A 119 -8.03 2.25 16.54
C ARG A 119 -6.80 3.09 16.83
N LEU A 120 -6.59 4.19 16.08
CA LEU A 120 -5.50 5.13 16.37
C LEU A 120 -5.63 5.76 17.77
N ALA A 121 -6.84 6.07 18.20
CA ALA A 121 -7.06 6.57 19.56
C ALA A 121 -6.73 5.52 20.64
N ASP A 122 -7.00 4.23 20.34
CA ASP A 122 -6.75 3.13 21.29
C ASP A 122 -5.27 2.74 21.36
N VAL A 123 -4.58 2.64 20.19
CA VAL A 123 -3.22 2.05 20.10
C VAL A 123 -2.12 3.08 19.84
N GLY A 124 -2.49 4.34 19.57
CA GLY A 124 -1.56 5.41 19.20
C GLY A 124 -1.05 5.28 17.75
N LEU A 125 -0.07 6.13 17.43
CA LEU A 125 0.60 6.09 16.12
C LEU A 125 1.58 4.91 16.05
N PRO A 126 1.90 4.42 14.84
CA PRO A 126 2.99 3.46 14.65
C PRO A 126 4.32 4.01 15.20
N ASP A 127 5.21 3.10 15.57
CA ASP A 127 6.57 3.46 15.96
C ASP A 127 7.20 4.39 14.92
N HIS A 128 7.86 5.45 15.41
CA HIS A 128 8.53 6.45 14.57
C HIS A 128 9.48 5.81 13.54
N ALA A 129 10.20 4.76 13.94
CA ALA A 129 11.08 4.03 13.03
C ALA A 129 10.34 3.40 11.83
N VAL A 130 9.07 3.00 11.99
CA VAL A 130 8.24 2.47 10.88
C VAL A 130 7.96 3.56 9.87
N THR A 131 7.51 4.72 10.34
CA THR A 131 7.18 5.87 9.48
C THR A 131 8.42 6.41 8.77
N VAL A 132 9.54 6.55 9.48
CA VAL A 132 10.82 6.99 8.93
C VAL A 132 11.33 5.99 7.89
N ALA A 133 11.31 4.69 8.20
CA ALA A 133 11.76 3.67 7.27
C ALA A 133 10.92 3.66 5.97
N ALA A 134 9.59 3.68 6.07
CA ALA A 134 8.72 3.72 4.89
C ALA A 134 9.00 4.94 4.01
N ARG A 135 9.11 6.13 4.62
CA ARG A 135 9.39 7.38 3.91
C ARG A 135 10.76 7.35 3.22
N LEU A 136 11.82 6.98 3.94
CA LEU A 136 13.18 6.98 3.39
C LEU A 136 13.36 5.94 2.28
N LEU A 137 12.77 4.75 2.44
CA LEU A 137 12.78 3.73 1.37
C LEU A 137 12.02 4.21 0.14
N GLY A 138 10.89 4.92 0.32
CA GLY A 138 10.11 5.50 -0.76
C GLY A 138 10.83 6.62 -1.52
N THR A 139 11.70 7.37 -0.84
CA THR A 139 12.54 8.40 -1.49
C THR A 139 13.86 7.83 -2.07
N GLY A 140 14.06 6.51 -1.99
CA GLY A 140 15.23 5.83 -2.58
C GLY A 140 16.48 5.83 -1.71
N VAL A 141 16.38 6.19 -0.42
CA VAL A 141 17.50 6.08 0.51
C VAL A 141 17.93 4.62 0.64
N PRO A 142 19.22 4.28 0.48
CA PRO A 142 19.71 2.92 0.64
C PRO A 142 19.38 2.34 2.02
N VAL A 143 19.14 1.03 2.11
CA VAL A 143 18.77 0.34 3.37
C VAL A 143 19.76 0.61 4.49
N ALA A 144 21.06 0.76 4.20
CA ALA A 144 22.07 1.13 5.19
C ALA A 144 21.82 2.52 5.79
N GLY A 145 21.50 3.53 4.97
CA GLY A 145 21.15 4.87 5.44
C GLY A 145 19.83 4.90 6.22
N VAL A 146 18.88 4.04 5.87
CA VAL A 146 17.65 3.88 6.66
C VAL A 146 17.95 3.27 8.04
N ALA A 147 18.85 2.29 8.11
CA ALA A 147 19.29 1.69 9.37
C ALA A 147 19.95 2.74 10.27
N GLU A 148 20.83 3.57 9.71
CA GLU A 148 21.49 4.67 10.41
C GLU A 148 20.46 5.71 10.90
N ALA A 149 19.58 6.18 10.02
CA ALA A 149 18.56 7.19 10.35
C ALA A 149 17.55 6.74 11.42
N THR A 150 17.32 5.44 11.53
CA THR A 150 16.41 4.84 12.53
C THR A 150 17.14 4.37 13.79
N GLY A 151 18.47 4.40 13.83
CA GLY A 151 19.26 3.84 14.92
C GLY A 151 19.16 2.31 15.04
N LEU A 152 18.69 1.62 14.01
CA LEU A 152 18.48 0.18 14.03
C LEU A 152 19.63 -0.58 13.36
N SER A 153 20.01 -1.73 13.93
CA SER A 153 20.87 -2.66 13.21
C SER A 153 20.14 -3.20 11.97
N ALA A 154 20.88 -3.67 10.95
CA ALA A 154 20.31 -4.28 9.74
C ALA A 154 19.33 -5.42 10.08
N ARG A 155 19.64 -6.24 11.10
CA ARG A 155 18.77 -7.33 11.57
C ARG A 155 17.50 -6.79 12.22
N ALA A 156 17.58 -5.72 13.01
CA ALA A 156 16.42 -5.10 13.65
C ALA A 156 15.52 -4.44 12.61
N LEU A 157 16.09 -3.71 11.65
CA LEU A 157 15.37 -3.11 10.53
C LEU A 157 14.67 -4.17 9.66
N HIS A 158 15.32 -5.32 9.43
CA HIS A 158 14.69 -6.43 8.71
C HIS A 158 13.48 -7.02 9.48
N ARG A 159 13.60 -7.20 10.81
CA ARG A 159 12.46 -7.65 11.65
C ARG A 159 11.33 -6.64 11.65
N LEU A 160 11.65 -5.34 11.77
CA LEU A 160 10.68 -4.25 11.66
C LEU A 160 9.97 -4.31 10.31
N GLY A 161 10.71 -4.47 9.20
CA GLY A 161 10.14 -4.58 7.87
C GLY A 161 9.14 -5.74 7.74
N ASN A 162 9.50 -6.93 8.18
CA ASN A 162 8.60 -8.09 8.13
C ASN A 162 7.34 -7.87 8.99
N ARG A 163 7.49 -7.30 10.20
CA ARG A 163 6.36 -7.05 11.10
C ARG A 163 5.43 -5.97 10.56
N SER A 164 5.99 -4.86 10.04
CA SER A 164 5.20 -3.68 9.69
C SER A 164 4.81 -3.61 8.22
N PHE A 165 5.62 -4.17 7.31
CA PHE A 165 5.40 -4.08 5.85
C PHE A 165 5.13 -5.43 5.20
N GLY A 166 5.27 -6.54 5.95
CA GLY A 166 5.11 -7.90 5.45
C GLY A 166 6.36 -8.49 4.78
N TYR A 167 7.40 -7.70 4.55
CA TYR A 167 8.65 -8.12 3.92
C TYR A 167 9.82 -7.23 4.35
N GLY A 168 11.04 -7.66 3.99
CA GLY A 168 12.25 -6.91 4.35
C GLY A 168 12.35 -5.56 3.62
N PRO A 169 13.17 -4.62 4.14
CA PRO A 169 13.27 -3.26 3.65
C PRO A 169 13.73 -3.17 2.18
N LYS A 170 14.55 -4.11 1.71
CA LYS A 170 14.97 -4.16 0.29
C LYS A 170 13.79 -4.43 -0.66
N THR A 171 12.86 -5.29 -0.26
CA THR A 171 11.65 -5.60 -1.04
C THR A 171 10.74 -4.38 -1.08
N LEU A 172 10.49 -3.74 0.07
CA LEU A 172 9.69 -2.51 0.13
C LEU A 172 10.30 -1.41 -0.73
N ALA A 173 11.61 -1.18 -0.64
CA ALA A 173 12.31 -0.19 -1.46
C ALA A 173 12.11 -0.43 -2.96
N GLY A 174 12.20 -1.69 -3.41
CA GLY A 174 11.97 -2.04 -4.81
C GLY A 174 10.53 -1.77 -5.25
N ILE A 175 9.55 -2.14 -4.41
CA ILE A 175 8.12 -1.92 -4.68
C ILE A 175 7.82 -0.41 -4.77
N LEU A 176 8.23 0.38 -3.77
CA LEU A 176 7.99 1.83 -3.74
C LEU A 176 8.69 2.56 -4.87
N ARG A 177 9.92 2.14 -5.22
CA ARG A 177 10.66 2.68 -6.36
C ARG A 177 9.93 2.42 -7.68
N LEU A 178 9.39 1.20 -7.87
CA LEU A 178 8.62 0.88 -9.08
C LEU A 178 7.29 1.63 -9.12
N ALA A 179 6.62 1.80 -7.99
CA ALA A 179 5.40 2.59 -7.88
C ALA A 179 5.66 4.05 -8.32
N ARG A 180 6.73 4.67 -7.82
CA ARG A 180 7.17 6.01 -8.24
C ARG A 180 7.51 6.07 -9.72
N ALA A 181 8.21 5.06 -10.25
CA ALA A 181 8.53 5.00 -11.68
C ALA A 181 7.27 4.98 -12.55
N ARG A 182 6.23 4.26 -12.14
CA ARG A 182 4.94 4.23 -12.84
C ARG A 182 4.22 5.58 -12.80
N GLU A 183 4.26 6.26 -11.67
CA GLU A 183 3.69 7.61 -11.52
C GLU A 183 4.36 8.60 -12.49
N LEU A 184 5.70 8.65 -12.50
CA LEU A 184 6.45 9.53 -13.41
C LEU A 184 6.19 9.19 -14.88
N ALA A 185 6.09 7.91 -15.21
CA ALA A 185 5.72 7.47 -16.56
C ALA A 185 4.29 7.88 -16.95
N GLY A 186 3.35 7.85 -16.00
CA GLY A 186 1.98 8.36 -16.17
C GLY A 186 1.92 9.87 -16.40
N GLN A 187 2.91 10.62 -15.89
CA GLN A 187 3.11 12.06 -16.16
C GLN A 187 3.79 12.33 -17.51
N GLY A 188 4.11 11.28 -18.28
CA GLY A 188 4.66 11.39 -19.63
C GLY A 188 6.19 11.34 -19.73
N LEU A 189 6.92 11.11 -18.62
CA LEU A 189 8.37 11.00 -18.68
C LEU A 189 8.81 9.79 -19.51
N PRO A 190 9.84 9.93 -20.38
CA PRO A 190 10.43 8.80 -21.09
C PRO A 190 11.07 7.78 -20.14
N SER A 191 11.07 6.48 -20.49
CA SER A 191 11.56 5.42 -19.60
C SER A 191 13.02 5.59 -19.15
N ALA A 192 13.86 6.18 -19.98
CA ALA A 192 15.25 6.48 -19.61
C ALA A 192 15.33 7.56 -18.51
N ALA A 193 14.53 8.63 -18.63
CA ALA A 193 14.43 9.67 -17.61
C ALA A 193 13.82 9.12 -16.31
N VAL A 194 12.75 8.32 -16.41
CA VAL A 194 12.15 7.62 -15.26
C VAL A 194 13.19 6.77 -14.54
N ALA A 195 14.00 6.01 -15.27
CA ALA A 195 15.04 5.18 -14.67
C ALA A 195 16.04 6.03 -13.87
N ALA A 196 16.52 7.15 -14.43
CA ALA A 196 17.43 8.06 -13.75
C ALA A 196 16.79 8.69 -12.51
N GLU A 197 15.58 9.24 -12.62
CA GLU A 197 14.86 9.89 -11.51
C GLU A 197 14.53 8.94 -10.36
N CYS A 198 14.32 7.65 -10.66
CA CYS A 198 14.02 6.65 -9.65
C CYS A 198 15.27 5.92 -9.13
N GLY A 199 16.48 6.31 -9.53
CA GLY A 199 17.73 5.72 -9.05
C GLY A 199 17.97 4.29 -9.56
N TYR A 200 17.46 3.96 -10.75
CA TYR A 200 17.89 2.77 -11.48
C TYR A 200 19.20 3.06 -12.21
N VAL A 201 20.07 2.05 -12.31
CA VAL A 201 21.35 2.17 -13.01
C VAL A 201 21.14 2.56 -14.48
N ASP A 202 20.16 1.93 -15.11
CA ASP A 202 19.76 2.15 -16.49
C ASP A 202 18.31 1.71 -16.74
N GLN A 203 17.82 1.94 -17.95
CA GLN A 203 16.48 1.50 -18.36
C GLN A 203 16.35 -0.04 -18.34
N GLY A 204 17.41 -0.77 -18.63
CA GLY A 204 17.43 -2.24 -18.57
C GLY A 204 17.22 -2.74 -17.14
N HIS A 205 17.81 -2.07 -16.14
CA HIS A 205 17.57 -2.37 -14.73
C HIS A 205 16.10 -2.14 -14.35
N LEU A 206 15.52 -1.01 -14.75
CA LEU A 206 14.09 -0.74 -14.55
C LEU A 206 13.19 -1.83 -15.16
N ILE A 207 13.49 -2.28 -16.39
CA ILE A 207 12.73 -3.34 -17.05
C ILE A 207 12.87 -4.68 -16.31
N ARG A 208 14.08 -5.05 -15.87
CA ARG A 208 14.29 -6.30 -15.11
C ARG A 208 13.57 -6.27 -13.77
N GLU A 209 13.65 -5.15 -13.06
CA GLU A 209 12.96 -5.00 -11.76
C GLU A 209 11.44 -5.02 -11.93
N SER A 210 10.91 -4.35 -12.95
CA SER A 210 9.49 -4.40 -13.31
C SER A 210 9.02 -5.85 -13.54
N ARG A 211 9.74 -6.62 -14.36
CA ARG A 211 9.41 -8.03 -14.59
C ARG A 211 9.46 -8.86 -13.31
N ARG A 212 10.44 -8.61 -12.46
CA ARG A 212 10.58 -9.34 -11.18
C ARG A 212 9.40 -9.09 -10.24
N ILE A 213 8.88 -7.86 -10.18
CA ILE A 213 7.82 -7.47 -9.24
C ILE A 213 6.43 -7.72 -9.84
N THR A 214 6.25 -7.49 -11.15
CA THR A 214 4.92 -7.48 -11.79
C THR A 214 4.71 -8.58 -12.81
N GLY A 215 5.74 -9.36 -13.12
CA GLY A 215 5.73 -10.32 -14.23
C GLY A 215 5.80 -9.67 -15.62
N ARG A 216 5.75 -8.33 -15.73
CA ARG A 216 5.61 -7.58 -16.99
C ARG A 216 6.74 -6.56 -17.18
N PRO A 217 7.19 -6.32 -18.41
CA PRO A 217 8.17 -5.28 -18.68
C PRO A 217 7.56 -3.89 -18.45
N PHE A 218 8.38 -2.93 -18.01
CA PHE A 218 7.94 -1.59 -17.65
C PHE A 218 7.17 -0.85 -18.76
N GLY A 219 7.54 -1.06 -20.03
CA GLY A 219 6.87 -0.44 -21.17
C GLY A 219 5.39 -0.80 -21.29
N GLU A 220 5.00 -2.01 -20.89
CA GLU A 220 3.60 -2.44 -20.88
C GLU A 220 2.80 -1.80 -19.75
N LEU A 221 3.43 -1.59 -18.58
CA LEU A 221 2.79 -0.94 -17.44
C LEU A 221 2.41 0.51 -17.69
N ARG A 222 3.08 1.18 -18.63
CA ARG A 222 2.76 2.57 -19.04
C ARG A 222 1.43 2.67 -19.78
N GLN A 223 1.05 1.62 -20.50
CA GLN A 223 -0.16 1.60 -21.35
C GLN A 223 -1.40 1.27 -20.54
N ASP A 224 -1.23 0.56 -19.44
CA ASP A 224 -2.29 0.20 -18.54
C ASP A 224 -2.71 1.39 -17.69
N GLY A 225 -3.16 2.49 -18.21
CA GLY A 225 -3.67 3.64 -17.42
C GLY A 225 -4.61 3.24 -16.28
N ASN A 226 -4.20 2.18 -15.56
CA ASN A 226 -4.95 1.47 -14.55
C ASN A 226 -5.07 2.37 -13.32
N ALA A 227 -6.17 3.12 -13.28
CA ALA A 227 -6.55 3.97 -12.17
C ALA A 227 -6.54 3.24 -10.81
N ALA A 228 -6.66 1.91 -10.82
CA ALA A 228 -6.70 1.08 -9.61
C ALA A 228 -5.38 1.04 -8.80
N ASN A 229 -4.31 1.66 -9.29
CA ASN A 229 -3.00 1.58 -8.65
C ASN A 229 -2.19 2.88 -8.77
N ARG A 230 -2.85 4.03 -8.64
CA ARG A 230 -2.14 5.30 -8.44
C ARG A 230 -1.55 5.27 -7.03
N SER A 231 -0.25 5.50 -6.94
CA SER A 231 0.47 5.47 -5.67
C SER A 231 -0.16 6.43 -4.69
N THR A 232 -0.49 5.93 -3.50
CA THR A 232 -0.81 6.80 -2.37
C THR A 232 0.42 7.67 -2.12
N PRO A 233 0.31 9.02 -2.14
CA PRO A 233 1.43 9.87 -1.81
C PRO A 233 1.98 9.46 -0.45
N LEU A 234 3.29 9.19 -0.38
CA LEU A 234 3.93 9.02 0.92
C LEU A 234 3.69 10.31 1.71
N PRO A 235 3.31 10.25 2.99
CA PRO A 235 3.05 11.45 3.76
C PRO A 235 4.30 12.34 3.73
N SER A 236 4.19 13.49 3.07
CA SER A 236 5.17 14.55 3.14
C SER A 236 5.08 15.12 4.56
N GLY A 237 5.94 14.60 5.45
CA GLY A 237 5.97 15.00 6.83
C GLY A 237 6.49 16.42 7.00
N SER A 238 5.58 17.39 7.07
CA SER A 238 5.79 18.61 7.82
C SER A 238 4.96 18.50 9.09
N VAL A 239 5.48 17.81 10.09
CA VAL A 239 4.98 17.97 11.46
C VAL A 239 5.65 19.23 11.98
N THR A 240 5.00 20.35 11.83
CA THR A 240 5.29 21.54 12.65
C THR A 240 4.74 21.23 14.03
N VAL A 241 5.63 20.87 14.96
CA VAL A 241 5.30 20.86 16.39
C VAL A 241 5.28 22.32 16.83
N ALA A 242 4.11 22.81 17.19
CA ALA A 242 3.96 24.00 18.01
C ALA A 242 3.84 23.56 19.46
#